data_0b90d81d454c27d07ad423b36223164c
#
_entry.id   0b90d81d454c27d07ad423b36223164c
#
_cell.length_a   1.000
_cell.length_b   1.000
_cell.length_c   1.000
_cell.angle_alpha   90.00
_cell.angle_beta   90.00
_cell.angle_gamma   90.00
#
_symmetry.space_group_name_H-M   'P 1'
#
loop_
_entity.id
_entity.type
_entity.pdbx_description
1 polymer ?
#
loop_
_entity_poly.entity_id
_entity_poly.type
_entity_poly.pdbx_seq_one_letter_code
_entity_poly.pdbx_strand_id
1 'polypeptide(L)'
;MKKISSSFLKSFNWLLTSVLMLLGFSTCDSEPGAAMYGTPHADFTIKGKVVNQENMPIPDIEIKCLVEHHGDNRHWFDTIPAVSTDPAGVFHCQFEEFPTDKLRIIATDIDGPQNGSYEKDSTNLTLSSDDYKGNTGSWFKGSVEKEIKF
;
A
#
# COMPACT_ATOMS: atom_id res chain seq x y z
N MET A 1 10.89 -6.28 -63.42
CA MET A 1 10.14 -6.28 -62.15
C MET A 1 8.64 -6.17 -62.45
N LYS A 2 7.84 -7.20 -62.09
CA LYS A 2 6.40 -7.19 -62.35
C LYS A 2 5.72 -6.29 -61.30
N LYS A 3 5.01 -5.24 -61.75
CA LYS A 3 4.13 -4.41 -60.88
C LYS A 3 2.95 -5.27 -60.39
N ILE A 4 2.85 -5.47 -59.11
CA ILE A 4 1.69 -6.11 -58.50
C ILE A 4 0.53 -5.13 -58.57
N SER A 5 -0.60 -5.56 -59.14
CA SER A 5 -1.80 -4.73 -59.32
C SER A 5 -2.34 -4.28 -57.96
N SER A 6 -2.67 -2.99 -57.83
CA SER A 6 -3.27 -2.44 -56.58
C SER A 6 -4.59 -3.12 -56.22
N SER A 7 -5.31 -3.64 -57.20
CA SER A 7 -6.53 -4.43 -57.02
C SER A 7 -6.25 -5.76 -56.35
N PHE A 8 -5.16 -6.44 -56.69
CA PHE A 8 -4.75 -7.69 -56.08
C PHE A 8 -4.38 -7.50 -54.60
N LEU A 9 -3.65 -6.44 -54.27
CA LEU A 9 -3.32 -6.10 -52.89
C LEU A 9 -4.57 -5.79 -52.05
N LYS A 10 -5.57 -5.11 -52.62
CA LYS A 10 -6.83 -4.83 -51.93
C LYS A 10 -7.63 -6.11 -51.63
N SER A 11 -7.73 -6.99 -52.62
CA SER A 11 -8.42 -8.29 -52.45
C SER A 11 -7.71 -9.18 -51.45
N PHE A 12 -6.38 -9.21 -51.44
CA PHE A 12 -5.60 -9.97 -50.48
C PHE A 12 -5.72 -9.43 -49.07
N ASN A 13 -5.71 -8.09 -48.89
CA ASN A 13 -5.96 -7.49 -47.58
C ASN A 13 -7.35 -7.79 -47.04
N TRP A 14 -8.37 -7.74 -47.89
CA TRP A 14 -9.72 -8.09 -47.48
C TRP A 14 -9.86 -9.54 -47.06
N LEU A 15 -9.23 -10.46 -47.80
CA LEU A 15 -9.18 -11.89 -47.43
C LEU A 15 -8.46 -12.10 -46.10
N LEU A 16 -7.30 -11.46 -45.88
CA LEU A 16 -6.52 -11.59 -44.63
C LEU A 16 -7.31 -11.08 -43.46
N THR A 17 -7.99 -9.96 -43.57
CA THR A 17 -8.86 -9.40 -42.52
C THR A 17 -9.99 -10.35 -42.15
N SER A 18 -10.61 -10.95 -43.18
CA SER A 18 -11.68 -11.93 -42.94
C SER A 18 -11.20 -13.19 -42.21
N VAL A 19 -10.00 -13.68 -42.57
CA VAL A 19 -9.38 -14.83 -41.89
C VAL A 19 -9.01 -14.48 -40.43
N LEU A 20 -8.49 -13.29 -40.18
CA LEU A 20 -8.19 -12.81 -38.82
C LEU A 20 -9.46 -12.70 -37.96
N MET A 21 -10.57 -12.23 -38.51
CA MET A 21 -11.85 -12.19 -37.80
C MET A 21 -12.38 -13.60 -37.47
N LEU A 22 -12.22 -14.57 -38.39
CA LEU A 22 -12.61 -15.96 -38.17
C LEU A 22 -11.74 -16.65 -37.12
N LEU A 23 -10.49 -16.22 -36.94
CA LEU A 23 -9.58 -16.72 -35.91
C LEU A 23 -9.84 -16.09 -34.53
N GLY A 24 -10.89 -15.29 -34.37
CA GLY A 24 -11.29 -14.74 -33.08
C GLY A 24 -10.47 -13.53 -32.61
N PHE A 25 -9.68 -12.91 -33.49
CA PHE A 25 -9.10 -11.60 -33.21
C PHE A 25 -10.15 -10.49 -33.43
N SER A 26 -11.25 -10.55 -32.66
CA SER A 26 -12.09 -9.39 -32.47
C SER A 26 -11.28 -8.37 -31.70
N THR A 27 -11.20 -7.15 -32.21
CA THR A 27 -10.76 -6.03 -31.37
C THR A 27 -11.56 -6.10 -30.08
N CYS A 28 -10.89 -6.25 -28.95
CA CYS A 28 -11.54 -6.08 -27.67
C CYS A 28 -12.24 -4.75 -27.70
N ASP A 29 -13.54 -4.73 -27.88
CA ASP A 29 -14.35 -3.61 -27.46
C ASP A 29 -14.00 -3.46 -25.97
N SER A 30 -13.46 -2.32 -25.63
CA SER A 30 -13.13 -1.95 -24.27
C SER A 30 -14.42 -1.89 -23.46
N GLU A 31 -14.87 -3.06 -23.05
CA GLU A 31 -15.74 -3.16 -21.90
C GLU A 31 -15.02 -2.45 -20.74
N PRO A 32 -15.69 -1.54 -20.03
CA PRO A 32 -15.09 -0.88 -18.86
C PRO A 32 -14.82 -1.84 -17.68
N GLY A 33 -14.64 -3.10 -17.96
CA GLY A 33 -14.29 -4.20 -17.09
C GLY A 33 -13.01 -4.91 -17.48
N ALA A 34 -12.13 -4.27 -18.30
CA ALA A 34 -10.78 -4.80 -18.51
C ALA A 34 -10.18 -5.13 -17.15
N ALA A 35 -9.82 -6.40 -16.96
CA ALA A 35 -9.20 -6.88 -15.75
C ALA A 35 -8.00 -5.98 -15.43
N MET A 36 -8.20 -5.03 -14.54
CA MET A 36 -7.13 -4.24 -13.99
C MET A 36 -6.30 -5.19 -13.13
N TYR A 37 -5.16 -5.62 -13.65
CA TYR A 37 -4.18 -6.34 -12.88
C TYR A 37 -3.56 -5.37 -11.87
N GLY A 38 -4.17 -5.23 -10.72
CA GLY A 38 -3.71 -4.43 -9.60
C GLY A 38 -3.83 -5.22 -8.32
N THR A 39 -3.10 -4.84 -7.32
CA THR A 39 -3.22 -5.39 -5.97
C THR A 39 -4.08 -4.46 -5.12
N PRO A 40 -4.96 -4.99 -4.26
CA PRO A 40 -5.66 -4.16 -3.29
C PRO A 40 -4.65 -3.41 -2.42
N HIS A 41 -4.88 -2.12 -2.21
CA HIS A 41 -4.02 -1.28 -1.37
C HIS A 41 -4.87 -0.33 -0.52
N ALA A 42 -4.26 0.18 0.53
CA ALA A 42 -4.83 1.18 1.41
C ALA A 42 -3.72 2.13 1.90
N ASP A 43 -4.11 3.37 2.17
CA ASP A 43 -3.23 4.36 2.75
C ASP A 43 -3.32 4.34 4.26
N PHE A 44 -2.17 4.36 4.93
CA PHE A 44 -2.09 4.39 6.37
C PHE A 44 -1.38 5.66 6.84
N THR A 45 -1.97 6.30 7.82
CA THR A 45 -1.42 7.47 8.51
C THR A 45 -1.47 7.20 10.00
N ILE A 46 -0.32 6.93 10.60
CA ILE A 46 -0.17 6.70 12.03
C ILE A 46 0.55 7.89 12.63
N LYS A 47 -0.13 8.59 13.50
CA LYS A 47 0.40 9.74 14.24
C LYS A 47 0.49 9.39 15.72
N GLY A 48 1.38 10.03 16.42
CA GLY A 48 1.40 9.84 17.85
C GLY A 48 2.42 10.70 18.57
N LYS A 49 2.45 10.51 19.87
CA LYS A 49 3.35 11.22 20.77
C LYS A 49 3.97 10.24 21.76
N VAL A 50 5.27 10.36 21.92
CA VAL A 50 6.04 9.63 22.94
C VAL A 50 6.33 10.56 24.11
N VAL A 51 5.97 10.13 25.31
CA VAL A 51 6.16 10.91 26.54
C VAL A 51 6.66 10.03 27.67
N ASN A 52 7.39 10.60 28.62
CA ASN A 52 7.75 9.94 29.85
C ASN A 52 6.59 9.89 30.87
N GLN A 53 6.83 9.30 32.03
CA GLN A 53 5.86 9.17 33.11
C GLN A 53 5.33 10.53 33.62
N GLU A 54 6.10 11.60 33.42
CA GLU A 54 5.74 12.98 33.81
C GLU A 54 5.04 13.75 32.69
N ASN A 55 4.66 13.06 31.58
CA ASN A 55 4.11 13.63 30.34
C ASN A 55 5.02 14.60 29.61
N MET A 56 6.33 14.55 29.83
CA MET A 56 7.30 15.31 29.05
C MET A 56 7.61 14.59 27.74
N PRO A 57 7.73 15.31 26.61
CA PRO A 57 8.02 14.70 25.33
C PRO A 57 9.42 14.08 25.29
N ILE A 58 9.54 12.96 24.58
CA ILE A 58 10.81 12.28 24.38
C ILE A 58 11.15 12.37 22.87
N PRO A 59 12.20 13.12 22.49
CA PRO A 59 12.69 13.16 21.12
C PRO A 59 13.53 11.95 20.77
N ASP A 60 13.85 11.80 19.48
CA ASP A 60 14.79 10.82 18.90
C ASP A 60 14.44 9.34 19.17
N ILE A 61 13.19 9.06 19.53
CA ILE A 61 12.67 7.68 19.62
C ILE A 61 12.37 7.14 18.23
N GLU A 62 12.99 6.03 17.86
CA GLU A 62 12.70 5.33 16.62
C GLU A 62 11.34 4.63 16.69
N ILE A 63 10.46 4.94 15.74
CA ILE A 63 9.13 4.33 15.60
C ILE A 63 9.14 3.43 14.36
N LYS A 64 8.87 2.14 14.55
CA LYS A 64 8.69 1.15 13.49
C LYS A 64 7.25 0.68 13.43
N CYS A 65 6.67 0.74 12.23
CA CYS A 65 5.38 0.13 11.95
C CYS A 65 5.59 -1.23 11.28
N LEU A 66 4.95 -2.27 11.81
CA LEU A 66 4.91 -3.60 11.23
C LEU A 66 3.47 -3.88 10.81
N VAL A 67 3.31 -4.27 9.56
CA VAL A 67 2.01 -4.68 8.99
C VAL A 67 1.93 -6.19 9.10
N GLU A 68 0.91 -6.69 9.79
CA GLU A 68 0.70 -8.12 9.98
C GLU A 68 -0.17 -8.66 8.85
N HIS A 69 0.30 -9.69 8.17
CA HIS A 69 -0.43 -10.35 7.10
C HIS A 69 -0.69 -11.82 7.43
N HIS A 70 -1.91 -12.25 7.09
CA HIS A 70 -2.34 -13.63 7.23
C HIS A 70 -2.69 -14.20 5.85
N GLY A 71 -2.04 -15.28 5.45
CA GLY A 71 -2.41 -16.10 4.31
C GLY A 71 -2.84 -17.50 4.74
N ASP A 72 -3.30 -18.33 3.81
CA ASP A 72 -3.89 -19.65 4.09
C ASP A 72 -3.05 -20.58 4.98
N ASN A 73 -1.71 -20.43 4.95
CA ASN A 73 -0.76 -21.17 5.81
C ASN A 73 0.49 -20.35 6.15
N ARG A 74 0.44 -19.04 6.01
CA ARG A 74 1.58 -18.16 6.26
C ARG A 74 1.16 -16.95 7.07
N HIS A 75 2.03 -16.59 7.98
CA HIS A 75 1.94 -15.39 8.77
C HIS A 75 3.27 -14.65 8.63
N TRP A 76 3.23 -13.40 8.18
CA TRP A 76 4.44 -12.60 8.01
C TRP A 76 4.19 -11.15 8.37
N PHE A 77 5.27 -10.41 8.55
CA PHE A 77 5.23 -8.98 8.82
C PHE A 77 6.01 -8.25 7.74
N ASP A 78 5.40 -7.21 7.20
CA ASP A 78 6.12 -6.22 6.41
C ASP A 78 6.53 -5.07 7.34
N THR A 79 7.80 -4.66 7.23
CA THR A 79 8.36 -3.60 8.07
C THR A 79 8.42 -2.31 7.28
N ILE A 80 7.70 -1.31 7.75
CA ILE A 80 7.71 0.01 7.16
C ILE A 80 8.98 0.76 7.60
N PRO A 81 9.58 1.61 6.73
CA PRO A 81 10.71 2.44 7.11
C PRO A 81 10.45 3.22 8.39
N ALA A 82 11.43 3.18 9.30
CA ALA A 82 11.31 3.83 10.58
C ALA A 82 11.28 5.36 10.46
N VAL A 83 10.57 6.00 11.38
CA VAL A 83 10.59 7.44 11.60
C VAL A 83 11.04 7.74 13.03
N SER A 84 11.57 8.93 13.28
CA SER A 84 11.94 9.34 14.65
C SER A 84 10.99 10.40 15.17
N THR A 85 10.84 10.46 16.49
CA THR A 85 10.10 11.55 17.13
C THR A 85 10.88 12.86 17.03
N ASP A 86 10.14 13.94 16.83
CA ASP A 86 10.66 15.31 16.83
C ASP A 86 10.93 15.81 18.27
N PRO A 87 11.49 17.06 18.45
CA PRO A 87 11.71 17.63 19.77
C PRO A 87 10.45 17.79 20.65
N ALA A 88 9.27 17.74 20.06
CA ALA A 88 7.99 17.72 20.79
C ALA A 88 7.49 16.30 21.10
N GLY A 89 8.31 15.28 20.79
CA GLY A 89 7.99 13.87 20.96
C GLY A 89 6.96 13.35 19.94
N VAL A 90 6.69 14.11 18.87
CA VAL A 90 5.66 13.77 17.89
C VAL A 90 6.28 12.97 16.74
N PHE A 91 5.56 11.98 16.25
CA PHE A 91 5.91 11.24 15.03
C PHE A 91 4.74 11.16 14.06
N HIS A 92 5.08 10.99 12.79
CA HIS A 92 4.14 10.84 11.71
C HIS A 92 4.65 9.80 10.72
N CYS A 93 3.99 8.66 10.64
CA CYS A 93 4.30 7.56 9.73
C CYS A 93 3.20 7.45 8.68
N GLN A 94 3.56 7.59 7.39
CA GLN A 94 2.66 7.42 6.25
C GLN A 94 3.21 6.36 5.33
N PHE A 95 2.34 5.45 4.88
CA PHE A 95 2.71 4.39 3.96
C PHE A 95 1.48 3.84 3.24
N GLU A 96 1.72 3.20 2.10
CA GLU A 96 0.73 2.44 1.34
C GLU A 96 1.08 0.96 1.47
N GLU A 97 0.09 0.13 1.78
CA GLU A 97 0.28 -1.30 1.96
C GLU A 97 -1.02 -2.07 1.67
N PHE A 98 -0.96 -3.40 1.63
CA PHE A 98 -2.16 -4.22 1.59
C PHE A 98 -3.07 -3.92 2.78
N PRO A 99 -4.41 -3.99 2.58
CA PRO A 99 -5.33 -3.89 3.69
C PRO A 99 -5.03 -4.97 4.74
N THR A 100 -4.94 -4.55 5.99
CA THR A 100 -4.66 -5.43 7.12
C THR A 100 -5.63 -5.17 8.26
N ASP A 101 -5.85 -6.17 9.11
CA ASP A 101 -6.61 -6.03 10.35
C ASP A 101 -5.74 -5.70 11.56
N LYS A 102 -4.40 -5.77 11.40
CA LYS A 102 -3.46 -5.54 12.49
C LYS A 102 -2.20 -4.82 12.09
N LEU A 103 -1.87 -3.83 12.89
CA LEU A 103 -0.60 -3.12 12.85
C LEU A 103 0.09 -3.24 14.21
N ARG A 104 1.39 -3.40 14.24
CA ARG A 104 2.21 -3.31 15.44
C ARG A 104 3.13 -2.11 15.33
N ILE A 105 3.05 -1.22 16.31
CA ILE A 105 3.91 -0.05 16.39
C ILE A 105 4.91 -0.26 17.51
N ILE A 106 6.18 -0.07 17.22
CA ILE A 106 7.28 -0.29 18.15
C ILE A 106 8.02 1.02 18.32
N ALA A 107 8.18 1.44 19.56
CA ALA A 107 9.03 2.56 19.97
C ALA A 107 10.34 2.02 20.56
N THR A 108 11.47 2.51 20.05
CA THR A 108 12.81 2.09 20.52
C THR A 108 13.69 3.31 20.71
N ASP A 109 14.27 3.43 21.87
CA ASP A 109 15.32 4.41 22.15
C ASP A 109 16.60 3.99 21.41
N ILE A 110 17.09 4.88 20.51
CA ILE A 110 18.28 4.61 19.69
C ILE A 110 19.45 5.52 19.99
N ASP A 111 19.23 6.60 20.74
CA ASP A 111 20.28 7.58 21.10
C ASP A 111 20.90 7.30 22.47
N GLY A 112 20.35 6.30 23.19
CA GLY A 112 20.84 5.88 24.51
C GLY A 112 20.63 6.96 25.57
N PRO A 113 21.62 7.25 26.41
CA PRO A 113 21.43 8.14 27.57
C PRO A 113 21.36 9.64 27.25
N GLN A 114 21.41 10.07 25.99
CA GLN A 114 21.49 11.51 25.65
C GLN A 114 20.21 12.27 26.04
N ASN A 115 19.04 11.67 25.83
CA ASN A 115 17.74 12.25 26.18
C ASN A 115 17.03 11.48 27.30
N GLY A 116 17.75 10.64 28.05
CA GLY A 116 17.25 9.64 28.97
C GLY A 116 17.42 8.26 28.38
N SER A 117 17.26 7.24 29.20
CA SER A 117 17.28 5.84 28.71
C SER A 117 15.90 5.21 28.91
N TYR A 118 15.28 4.82 27.81
CA TYR A 118 13.92 4.31 27.81
C TYR A 118 13.87 2.87 27.31
N GLU A 119 13.06 2.07 27.97
CA GLU A 119 12.83 0.70 27.53
C GLU A 119 11.98 0.70 26.24
N LYS A 120 12.25 -0.29 25.41
CA LYS A 120 11.44 -0.54 24.19
C LYS A 120 10.00 -0.82 24.56
N ASP A 121 9.07 -0.12 23.92
CA ASP A 121 7.64 -0.32 24.07
C ASP A 121 6.98 -0.68 22.74
N SER A 122 5.80 -1.28 22.78
CA SER A 122 5.05 -1.61 21.58
C SER A 122 3.55 -1.65 21.84
N THR A 123 2.79 -1.16 20.85
CA THR A 123 1.33 -1.24 20.87
C THR A 123 0.82 -1.95 19.61
N ASN A 124 -0.28 -2.70 19.75
CA ASN A 124 -0.97 -3.34 18.63
C ASN A 124 -2.25 -2.57 18.34
N LEU A 125 -2.44 -2.21 17.09
CA LEU A 125 -3.65 -1.60 16.58
C LEU A 125 -4.45 -2.67 15.84
N THR A 126 -5.69 -2.89 16.26
CA THR A 126 -6.66 -3.70 15.51
C THR A 126 -7.49 -2.76 14.66
N LEU A 127 -7.61 -3.09 13.38
CA LEU A 127 -8.36 -2.34 12.38
C LEU A 127 -9.59 -3.13 11.96
N SER A 128 -10.68 -2.41 11.73
CA SER A 128 -11.92 -2.95 11.20
C SER A 128 -12.25 -2.32 9.85
N SER A 129 -13.22 -2.85 9.14
CA SER A 129 -13.70 -2.24 7.89
C SER A 129 -14.13 -0.77 8.06
N ASP A 130 -14.59 -0.38 9.24
CA ASP A 130 -15.05 0.97 9.54
C ASP A 130 -13.91 1.98 9.67
N ASP A 131 -12.69 1.52 9.86
CA ASP A 131 -11.50 2.36 9.93
C ASP A 131 -11.04 2.82 8.54
N TYR A 132 -11.42 2.10 7.49
CA TYR A 132 -11.06 2.40 6.11
C TYR A 132 -12.03 3.41 5.50
N LYS A 133 -11.60 4.64 5.30
CA LYS A 133 -12.40 5.73 4.75
C LYS A 133 -12.10 5.97 3.27
N GLY A 134 -13.12 6.33 2.48
CA GLY A 134 -12.95 6.72 1.09
C GLY A 134 -12.65 5.55 0.14
N ASN A 135 -13.13 4.35 0.43
CA ASN A 135 -13.05 3.21 -0.48
C ASN A 135 -13.69 3.58 -1.83
N THR A 136 -12.93 3.46 -2.93
CA THR A 136 -13.37 3.82 -4.27
C THR A 136 -13.54 2.62 -5.21
N GLY A 137 -13.38 1.40 -4.72
CA GLY A 137 -13.57 0.21 -5.56
C GLY A 137 -12.75 -1.01 -5.19
N SER A 138 -12.45 -1.82 -6.21
CA SER A 138 -11.84 -3.13 -6.00
C SER A 138 -10.39 -3.05 -5.50
N TRP A 139 -9.66 -2.00 -5.87
CA TRP A 139 -8.23 -1.88 -5.63
C TRP A 139 -7.91 -0.97 -4.45
N PHE A 140 -8.39 0.27 -4.45
CA PHE A 140 -8.21 1.18 -3.32
C PHE A 140 -9.25 0.89 -2.23
N LYS A 141 -8.80 0.41 -1.09
CA LYS A 141 -9.65 0.01 0.04
C LYS A 141 -9.91 1.13 1.02
N GLY A 142 -9.31 2.28 0.82
CA GLY A 142 -9.52 3.47 1.65
C GLY A 142 -8.28 3.86 2.43
N SER A 143 -8.43 4.91 3.22
CA SER A 143 -7.38 5.44 4.09
C SER A 143 -7.71 5.18 5.55
N VAL A 144 -6.69 4.79 6.31
CA VAL A 144 -6.76 4.59 7.76
C VAL A 144 -5.94 5.67 8.45
N GLU A 145 -6.55 6.36 9.41
CA GLU A 145 -5.86 7.32 10.27
C GLU A 145 -6.03 6.92 11.73
N LYS A 146 -4.91 6.80 12.45
CA LYS A 146 -4.87 6.46 13.88
C LYS A 146 -3.92 7.37 14.63
N GLU A 147 -4.28 7.69 15.85
CA GLU A 147 -3.44 8.43 16.78
C GLU A 147 -3.17 7.55 18.00
N ILE A 148 -1.91 7.51 18.41
CA ILE A 148 -1.43 6.69 19.55
C ILE A 148 -0.52 7.50 20.45
N LYS A 149 -0.39 7.02 21.68
CA LYS A 149 0.50 7.60 22.68
C LYS A 149 1.32 6.48 23.35
N PHE A 150 2.60 6.70 23.45
CA PHE A 150 3.54 5.90 24.25
C PHE A 150 3.93 6.65 25.51
#